data_d93f6b5b7888509673a7019d43a4f83f
#
_entry.id   d93f6b5b7888509673a7019d43a4f83f
#
_cell.length_a   1.000
_cell.length_b   1.000
_cell.length_c   1.000
_cell.angle_alpha   90.00
_cell.angle_beta   90.00
_cell.angle_gamma   90.00
#
_symmetry.space_group_name_H-M   'P 1'
#
loop_
_entity.id
_entity.type
_entity.pdbx_description
1 polymer ?
#
loop_
_entity_poly.entity_id
_entity_poly.type
_entity_poly.pdbx_seq_one_letter_code
_entity_poly.pdbx_strand_id
1 'polypeptide(L)'
;MTDSLRRFKEINERMEHLKCFYPFFEAYTSRPMQGLDYDAPYIALDVLTLLIEKGRLQGRVLKSDEIRAHIEATMKAIHPDREFDCREVTRTVIGFLETNTRNELYCFRYQDPVRKRPVNHYVHLVEYDVTEDGYRITDEGLEFMISIKELPEESRITVALILFKKQIESGSFRNALETVRNLNLEVLRKKGKKQALLDRMRYGDPDVAEGITTYTQEVISQIRQEQELFTQVQATLRDLSKDQERIAHAPESFGK
;
A
#
# COMPACT_ATOMS: atom_id res chain seq x y z
N MET A 1 -29.32 12.41 14.69
CA MET A 1 -28.91 11.67 13.47
C MET A 1 -29.55 10.30 13.57
N THR A 2 -30.44 9.92 12.63
CA THR A 2 -31.15 8.64 12.69
C THR A 2 -30.14 7.48 12.61
N ASP A 3 -30.38 6.40 13.33
CA ASP A 3 -29.52 5.20 13.43
C ASP A 3 -29.20 4.61 12.03
N SER A 4 -30.17 4.69 11.13
CA SER A 4 -30.03 4.32 9.72
C SER A 4 -28.93 5.12 8.96
N LEU A 5 -28.85 6.43 9.19
CA LEU A 5 -27.85 7.28 8.54
C LEU A 5 -26.42 6.97 9.02
N ARG A 6 -26.26 6.64 10.30
CA ARG A 6 -24.98 6.19 10.86
C ARG A 6 -24.56 4.87 10.22
N ARG A 7 -25.46 3.89 10.16
CA ARG A 7 -25.20 2.58 9.53
C ARG A 7 -24.81 2.72 8.05
N PHE A 8 -25.50 3.59 7.29
CA PHE A 8 -25.17 3.79 5.88
C PHE A 8 -23.78 4.43 5.69
N LYS A 9 -23.38 5.35 6.56
CA LYS A 9 -22.02 5.89 6.53
C LYS A 9 -20.96 4.81 6.78
N GLU A 10 -21.18 3.95 7.76
CA GLU A 10 -20.27 2.82 8.05
C GLU A 10 -20.18 1.83 6.87
N ILE A 11 -21.30 1.57 6.16
CA ILE A 11 -21.29 0.74 4.95
C ILE A 11 -20.52 1.42 3.83
N ASN A 12 -20.75 2.71 3.59
CA ASN A 12 -20.03 3.46 2.57
C ASN A 12 -18.51 3.44 2.80
N GLU A 13 -18.06 3.57 4.04
CA GLU A 13 -16.64 3.47 4.40
C GLU A 13 -16.07 2.09 4.06
N ARG A 14 -16.81 1.01 4.33
CA ARG A 14 -16.40 -0.35 3.94
C ARG A 14 -16.33 -0.50 2.42
N MET A 15 -17.24 0.13 1.67
CA MET A 15 -17.20 0.15 0.20
C MET A 15 -15.97 0.90 -0.32
N GLU A 16 -15.58 2.00 0.34
CA GLU A 16 -14.33 2.72 0.01
C GLU A 16 -13.09 1.83 0.20
N HIS A 17 -13.04 0.99 1.23
CA HIS A 17 -11.95 0.03 1.41
C HIS A 17 -12.00 -1.12 0.40
N LEU A 18 -13.18 -1.56 -0.02
CA LEU A 18 -13.31 -2.63 -1.01
C LEU A 18 -12.84 -2.22 -2.40
N LYS A 19 -12.86 -0.93 -2.74
CA LYS A 19 -12.50 -0.45 -4.07
C LYS A 19 -11.09 -0.88 -4.50
N CYS A 20 -10.11 -0.88 -3.57
CA CYS A 20 -8.72 -1.23 -3.90
C CYS A 20 -8.54 -2.70 -4.29
N PHE A 21 -9.47 -3.58 -3.92
CA PHE A 21 -9.47 -4.99 -4.34
C PHE A 21 -10.09 -5.20 -5.72
N TYR A 22 -10.87 -4.24 -6.21
CA TYR A 22 -11.65 -4.39 -7.43
C TYR A 22 -10.82 -4.77 -8.67
N PRO A 23 -9.63 -4.19 -8.92
CA PRO A 23 -8.81 -4.60 -10.06
C PRO A 23 -8.48 -6.10 -10.06
N PHE A 24 -8.15 -6.67 -8.92
CA PHE A 24 -7.84 -8.10 -8.81
C PHE A 24 -9.08 -8.99 -8.98
N PHE A 25 -10.24 -8.58 -8.46
CA PHE A 25 -11.49 -9.29 -8.73
C PHE A 25 -11.82 -9.29 -10.23
N GLU A 26 -11.69 -8.15 -10.89
CA GLU A 26 -11.94 -8.02 -12.31
C GLU A 26 -10.97 -8.86 -13.14
N ALA A 27 -9.69 -8.93 -12.74
CA ALA A 27 -8.70 -9.74 -13.42
C ALA A 27 -9.07 -11.24 -13.41
N TYR A 28 -9.47 -11.76 -12.26
CA TYR A 28 -9.85 -13.17 -12.14
C TYR A 28 -11.16 -13.50 -12.85
N THR A 29 -12.02 -12.54 -13.11
CA THR A 29 -13.32 -12.72 -13.78
C THR A 29 -13.29 -12.35 -15.26
N SER A 30 -12.33 -11.54 -15.69
CA SER A 30 -12.25 -11.06 -17.07
C SER A 30 -11.71 -12.13 -18.03
N ARG A 31 -12.42 -12.33 -19.16
CA ARG A 31 -12.00 -13.27 -20.20
C ARG A 31 -10.60 -13.02 -20.77
N PRO A 32 -10.18 -11.75 -21.01
CA PRO A 32 -8.85 -11.48 -21.53
C PRO A 32 -7.73 -11.99 -20.61
N MET A 33 -7.89 -11.89 -19.29
CA MET A 33 -6.88 -12.34 -18.33
C MET A 33 -6.89 -13.86 -18.15
N GLN A 34 -8.06 -14.50 -18.23
CA GLN A 34 -8.20 -15.96 -18.16
C GLN A 34 -7.61 -16.70 -19.40
N GLY A 35 -7.47 -16.01 -20.53
CA GLY A 35 -6.88 -16.55 -21.76
C GLY A 35 -5.35 -16.46 -21.84
N LEU A 36 -4.68 -15.93 -20.81
CA LEU A 36 -3.23 -15.84 -20.78
C LEU A 36 -2.60 -17.18 -20.39
N ASP A 37 -1.43 -17.46 -20.94
CA ASP A 37 -0.63 -18.66 -20.65
C ASP A 37 0.15 -18.56 -19.33
N TYR A 38 -0.07 -17.50 -18.57
CA TYR A 38 0.57 -17.19 -17.28
C TYR A 38 -0.42 -16.52 -16.33
N ASP A 39 -0.16 -16.59 -15.04
CA ASP A 39 -0.97 -15.94 -14.01
C ASP A 39 -0.59 -14.46 -13.86
N ALA A 40 -1.26 -13.61 -14.67
CA ALA A 40 -1.01 -12.18 -14.65
C ALA A 40 -1.30 -11.52 -13.28
N PRO A 41 -2.36 -11.88 -12.52
CA PRO A 41 -2.56 -11.38 -11.16
C PRO A 41 -1.41 -11.74 -10.19
N TYR A 42 -0.86 -12.94 -10.28
CA TYR A 42 0.29 -13.34 -9.46
C TYR A 42 1.52 -12.46 -9.75
N ILE A 43 1.85 -12.27 -11.04
CA ILE A 43 2.97 -11.41 -11.45
C ILE A 43 2.71 -9.95 -11.06
N ALA A 44 1.46 -9.48 -11.17
CA ALA A 44 1.10 -8.13 -10.75
C ALA A 44 1.33 -7.90 -9.25
N LEU A 45 1.03 -8.91 -8.41
CA LEU A 45 1.29 -8.85 -6.99
C LEU A 45 2.79 -8.80 -6.66
N ASP A 46 3.59 -9.58 -7.39
CA ASP A 46 5.05 -9.57 -7.29
C ASP A 46 5.63 -8.20 -7.70
N VAL A 47 5.11 -7.60 -8.78
CA VAL A 47 5.49 -6.24 -9.21
C VAL A 47 5.10 -5.18 -8.18
N LEU A 48 3.92 -5.27 -7.56
CA LEU A 48 3.54 -4.36 -6.46
C LEU A 48 4.51 -4.48 -5.28
N THR A 49 4.93 -5.68 -4.93
CA THR A 49 5.94 -5.92 -3.89
C THR A 49 7.26 -5.26 -4.25
N LEU A 50 7.73 -5.45 -5.49
CA LEU A 50 8.94 -4.79 -6.00
C LEU A 50 8.85 -3.26 -5.93
N LEU A 51 7.70 -2.68 -6.35
CA LEU A 51 7.47 -1.23 -6.31
C LEU A 51 7.48 -0.67 -4.88
N ILE A 52 7.06 -1.45 -3.89
CA ILE A 52 7.20 -1.08 -2.49
C ILE A 52 8.65 -1.16 -2.06
N GLU A 53 9.29 -2.31 -2.19
CA GLU A 53 10.61 -2.58 -1.64
C GLU A 53 11.71 -1.72 -2.28
N LYS A 54 11.78 -1.70 -3.60
CA LYS A 54 12.83 -0.98 -4.34
C LYS A 54 12.41 0.42 -4.80
N GLY A 55 11.12 0.73 -4.80
CA GLY A 55 10.57 2.03 -5.16
C GLY A 55 10.28 2.86 -3.91
N ARG A 56 9.12 2.62 -3.33
CA ARG A 56 8.56 3.46 -2.27
C ARG A 56 9.43 3.55 -1.01
N LEU A 57 9.98 2.42 -0.55
CA LEU A 57 10.84 2.39 0.64
C LEU A 57 12.19 3.07 0.40
N GLN A 58 12.66 3.12 -0.84
CA GLN A 58 13.90 3.78 -1.23
C GLN A 58 13.68 5.22 -1.75
N GLY A 59 12.44 5.71 -1.78
CA GLY A 59 12.09 7.06 -2.19
C GLY A 59 12.32 7.34 -3.68
N ARG A 60 12.25 6.32 -4.55
CA ARG A 60 12.46 6.43 -6.00
C ARG A 60 11.34 5.81 -6.81
N VAL A 61 11.26 6.13 -8.09
CA VAL A 61 10.45 5.41 -9.07
C VAL A 61 11.23 4.25 -9.66
N LEU A 62 10.52 3.25 -10.21
CA LEU A 62 11.13 2.15 -10.95
C LEU A 62 10.97 2.34 -12.45
N LYS A 63 12.07 2.20 -13.18
CA LYS A 63 12.04 2.26 -14.64
C LYS A 63 11.37 1.02 -15.23
N SER A 64 10.74 1.18 -16.40
CA SER A 64 10.11 0.08 -17.12
C SER A 64 11.05 -1.11 -17.35
N ASP A 65 12.33 -0.85 -17.60
CA ASP A 65 13.34 -1.89 -17.81
C ASP A 65 13.67 -2.67 -16.54
N GLU A 66 13.65 -2.01 -15.35
CA GLU A 66 13.84 -2.67 -14.06
C GLU A 66 12.68 -3.60 -13.74
N ILE A 67 11.45 -3.16 -13.99
CA ILE A 67 10.24 -3.96 -13.82
C ILE A 67 10.27 -5.15 -14.78
N ARG A 68 10.63 -4.93 -16.05
CA ARG A 68 10.74 -6.00 -17.05
C ARG A 68 11.77 -7.04 -16.65
N ALA A 69 12.96 -6.63 -16.23
CA ALA A 69 14.00 -7.55 -15.78
C ALA A 69 13.55 -8.40 -14.57
N HIS A 70 12.79 -7.81 -13.66
CA HIS A 70 12.20 -8.53 -12.53
C HIS A 70 11.15 -9.55 -13.00
N ILE A 71 10.22 -9.13 -13.86
CA ILE A 71 9.21 -10.03 -14.46
C ILE A 71 9.88 -11.19 -15.19
N GLU A 72 10.94 -10.94 -15.97
CA GLU A 72 11.69 -11.97 -16.66
C GLU A 72 12.27 -13.00 -15.68
N ALA A 73 12.87 -12.55 -14.58
CA ALA A 73 13.40 -13.43 -13.55
C ALA A 73 12.28 -14.26 -12.88
N THR A 74 11.15 -13.64 -12.57
CA THR A 74 9.98 -14.33 -11.98
C THR A 74 9.39 -15.35 -12.96
N MET A 75 9.20 -14.97 -14.23
CA MET A 75 8.68 -15.88 -15.27
C MET A 75 9.60 -17.08 -15.48
N LYS A 76 10.92 -16.86 -15.50
CA LYS A 76 11.90 -17.93 -15.61
C LYS A 76 11.91 -18.87 -14.40
N ALA A 77 11.66 -18.33 -13.21
CA ALA A 77 11.56 -19.14 -11.99
C ALA A 77 10.28 -20.00 -11.97
N ILE A 78 9.15 -19.46 -12.46
CA ILE A 78 7.85 -20.17 -12.49
C ILE A 78 7.79 -21.15 -13.66
N HIS A 79 8.34 -20.78 -14.82
CA HIS A 79 8.28 -21.54 -16.06
C HIS A 79 9.68 -21.71 -16.68
N PRO A 80 10.56 -22.54 -16.09
CA PRO A 80 11.97 -22.65 -16.52
C PRO A 80 12.14 -23.18 -17.97
N ASP A 81 11.17 -23.95 -18.46
CA ASP A 81 11.20 -24.59 -19.78
C ASP A 81 10.42 -23.82 -20.86
N ARG A 82 9.95 -22.61 -20.56
CA ARG A 82 9.14 -21.81 -21.49
C ARG A 82 9.75 -20.42 -21.68
N GLU A 83 9.67 -19.95 -22.92
CA GLU A 83 10.02 -18.58 -23.29
C GLU A 83 8.75 -17.73 -23.43
N PHE A 84 8.81 -16.51 -22.91
CA PHE A 84 7.71 -15.54 -22.98
C PHE A 84 8.23 -14.21 -23.54
N ASP A 85 7.38 -13.50 -24.28
CA ASP A 85 7.68 -12.10 -24.61
C ASP A 85 7.49 -11.23 -23.35
N CYS A 86 8.57 -11.04 -22.58
CA CYS A 86 8.56 -10.28 -21.34
C CYS A 86 8.17 -8.80 -21.55
N ARG A 87 8.24 -8.25 -22.76
CA ARG A 87 7.72 -6.91 -23.07
C ARG A 87 6.20 -6.91 -23.07
N GLU A 88 5.60 -7.92 -23.68
CA GLU A 88 4.16 -8.07 -23.69
C GLU A 88 3.61 -8.38 -22.30
N VAL A 89 4.27 -9.29 -21.56
CA VAL A 89 3.92 -9.58 -20.16
C VAL A 89 3.98 -8.31 -19.31
N THR A 90 5.06 -7.52 -19.42
CA THR A 90 5.20 -6.25 -18.68
C THR A 90 4.09 -5.27 -19.03
N ARG A 91 3.78 -5.11 -20.32
CA ARG A 91 2.70 -4.22 -20.77
C ARG A 91 1.35 -4.65 -20.22
N THR A 92 1.06 -5.95 -20.23
CA THR A 92 -0.19 -6.52 -19.71
C THR A 92 -0.29 -6.30 -18.21
N VAL A 93 0.77 -6.61 -17.45
CA VAL A 93 0.79 -6.48 -16.00
C VAL A 93 0.70 -5.03 -15.56
N ILE A 94 1.49 -4.14 -16.16
CA ILE A 94 1.43 -2.70 -15.85
C ILE A 94 0.06 -2.12 -16.26
N GLY A 95 -0.45 -2.44 -17.44
CA GLY A 95 -1.77 -1.99 -17.89
C GLY A 95 -2.89 -2.47 -16.96
N PHE A 96 -2.76 -3.66 -16.39
CA PHE A 96 -3.64 -4.16 -15.35
C PHE A 96 -3.54 -3.32 -14.05
N LEU A 97 -2.34 -3.02 -13.59
CA LEU A 97 -2.11 -2.27 -12.36
C LEU A 97 -2.47 -0.78 -12.48
N GLU A 98 -2.28 -0.20 -13.65
CA GLU A 98 -2.78 1.14 -14.00
C GLU A 98 -4.29 1.16 -14.25
N THR A 99 -4.93 -0.02 -14.27
CA THR A 99 -6.34 -0.20 -14.60
C THR A 99 -6.74 0.36 -15.97
N ASN A 100 -5.78 0.37 -16.89
CA ASN A 100 -5.93 0.94 -18.23
C ASN A 100 -5.84 -0.16 -19.30
N THR A 101 -6.60 -1.24 -19.15
CA THR A 101 -6.71 -2.25 -20.19
C THR A 101 -7.63 -1.77 -21.31
N ARG A 102 -7.07 -1.51 -22.50
CA ARG A 102 -7.79 -1.15 -23.73
C ARG A 102 -8.61 0.15 -23.66
N ASN A 103 -8.12 1.18 -22.98
CA ASN A 103 -8.80 2.46 -22.77
C ASN A 103 -10.06 2.39 -21.89
N GLU A 104 -10.33 1.28 -21.23
CA GLU A 104 -11.39 1.17 -20.23
C GLU A 104 -10.77 1.24 -18.84
N LEU A 105 -11.09 2.27 -18.11
CA LEU A 105 -10.71 2.40 -16.70
C LEU A 105 -11.61 1.50 -15.84
N TYR A 106 -11.05 0.71 -14.97
CA TYR A 106 -11.86 -0.04 -14.00
C TYR A 106 -12.60 0.93 -13.10
N CYS A 107 -13.92 0.84 -13.15
CA CYS A 107 -14.79 1.70 -12.39
C CYS A 107 -15.52 0.89 -11.32
N PHE A 108 -15.07 0.98 -10.07
CA PHE A 108 -15.80 0.45 -8.95
C PHE A 108 -17.00 1.34 -8.66
N ARG A 109 -18.21 0.79 -8.77
CA ARG A 109 -19.48 1.54 -8.64
C ARG A 109 -20.32 0.97 -7.52
N TYR A 110 -20.85 1.85 -6.66
CA TYR A 110 -21.88 1.48 -5.70
C TYR A 110 -22.91 2.59 -5.53
N GLN A 111 -24.09 2.24 -4.99
CA GLN A 111 -25.14 3.21 -4.70
C GLN A 111 -24.93 3.76 -3.29
N ASP A 112 -24.71 5.07 -3.18
CA ASP A 112 -24.62 5.76 -1.88
C ASP A 112 -26.03 6.17 -1.41
N PRO A 113 -26.60 5.54 -0.37
CA PRO A 113 -27.93 5.88 0.12
C PRO A 113 -27.95 7.21 0.90
N VAL A 114 -26.81 7.72 1.35
CA VAL A 114 -26.71 9.02 2.04
C VAL A 114 -26.73 10.15 1.03
N ARG A 115 -25.96 10.03 -0.05
CA ARG A 115 -25.91 11.00 -1.17
C ARG A 115 -27.03 10.80 -2.17
N LYS A 116 -27.79 9.68 -2.09
CA LYS A 116 -28.86 9.28 -3.01
C LYS A 116 -28.44 9.27 -4.48
N ARG A 117 -27.18 8.91 -4.74
CA ARG A 117 -26.63 8.83 -6.10
C ARG A 117 -25.58 7.72 -6.19
N PRO A 118 -25.32 7.21 -7.41
CA PRO A 118 -24.19 6.30 -7.61
C PRO A 118 -22.87 7.04 -7.38
N VAL A 119 -21.91 6.34 -6.80
CA VAL A 119 -20.53 6.77 -6.62
C VAL A 119 -19.67 5.88 -7.51
N ASN A 120 -18.80 6.50 -8.29
CA ASN A 120 -17.87 5.83 -9.18
C ASN A 120 -16.45 6.12 -8.68
N HIS A 121 -15.65 5.08 -8.53
CA HIS A 121 -14.23 5.18 -8.20
C HIS A 121 -13.43 4.54 -9.33
N TYR A 122 -12.53 5.29 -9.89
CA TYR A 122 -11.50 4.79 -10.79
C TYR A 122 -10.29 4.44 -9.95
N VAL A 123 -9.94 3.16 -9.91
CA VAL A 123 -8.89 2.63 -9.03
C VAL A 123 -7.63 2.41 -9.84
N HIS A 124 -6.53 2.95 -9.36
CA HIS A 124 -5.20 2.79 -9.93
C HIS A 124 -4.26 2.29 -8.84
N LEU A 125 -3.67 1.13 -9.01
CA LEU A 125 -2.73 0.59 -8.04
C LEU A 125 -1.29 1.08 -8.29
N VAL A 126 -1.00 1.46 -9.54
CA VAL A 126 0.28 1.98 -9.98
C VAL A 126 0.02 3.21 -10.86
N GLU A 127 0.92 4.16 -10.84
CA GLU A 127 0.90 5.33 -11.72
C GLU A 127 2.29 5.58 -12.32
N TYR A 128 2.29 6.13 -13.53
CA TYR A 128 3.52 6.56 -14.20
C TYR A 128 3.86 7.99 -13.84
N ASP A 129 5.04 8.21 -13.30
CA ASP A 129 5.57 9.54 -13.03
C ASP A 129 6.34 10.06 -14.25
N VAL A 130 5.74 11.03 -14.93
CA VAL A 130 6.33 11.65 -16.14
C VAL A 130 7.62 12.41 -15.83
N THR A 131 7.74 12.97 -14.61
CA THR A 131 8.90 13.79 -14.22
C THR A 131 10.13 12.93 -13.99
N GLU A 132 9.95 11.81 -13.32
CA GLU A 132 11.03 10.87 -12.98
C GLU A 132 11.16 9.74 -14.00
N ASP A 133 10.27 9.68 -14.99
CA ASP A 133 10.21 8.68 -16.06
C ASP A 133 10.21 7.25 -15.50
N GLY A 134 9.20 6.93 -14.68
CA GLY A 134 9.10 5.62 -14.04
C GLY A 134 7.78 5.39 -13.34
N TYR A 135 7.61 4.20 -12.81
CA TYR A 135 6.40 3.77 -12.14
C TYR A 135 6.54 3.86 -10.62
N ARG A 136 5.45 4.21 -9.97
CA ARG A 136 5.31 4.17 -8.51
C ARG A 136 3.97 3.58 -8.08
N ILE A 137 3.95 3.02 -6.90
CA ILE A 137 2.71 2.53 -6.29
C ILE A 137 1.88 3.71 -5.79
N THR A 138 0.57 3.66 -6.03
CA THR A 138 -0.40 4.66 -5.54
C THR A 138 -0.78 4.40 -4.08
N ASP A 139 -1.60 5.27 -3.50
CA ASP A 139 -2.13 5.08 -2.16
C ASP A 139 -3.13 3.92 -2.11
N GLU A 140 -3.95 3.77 -3.15
CA GLU A 140 -4.84 2.61 -3.30
C GLU A 140 -4.05 1.31 -3.40
N GLY A 141 -2.92 1.32 -4.13
CA GLY A 141 -2.02 0.17 -4.22
C GLY A 141 -1.39 -0.18 -2.87
N LEU A 142 -0.97 0.82 -2.10
CA LEU A 142 -0.46 0.63 -0.74
C LEU A 142 -1.54 0.10 0.20
N GLU A 143 -2.76 0.67 0.15
CA GLU A 143 -3.89 0.22 0.95
C GLU A 143 -4.25 -1.23 0.64
N PHE A 144 -4.28 -1.60 -0.65
CA PHE A 144 -4.47 -2.97 -1.10
C PHE A 144 -3.41 -3.91 -0.50
N MET A 145 -2.12 -3.60 -0.66
CA MET A 145 -1.02 -4.45 -0.19
C MET A 145 -1.02 -4.62 1.33
N ILE A 146 -1.33 -3.56 2.10
CA ILE A 146 -1.48 -3.65 3.55
C ILE A 146 -2.67 -4.55 3.92
N SER A 147 -3.77 -4.45 3.18
CA SER A 147 -5.01 -5.17 3.46
C SER A 147 -4.91 -6.67 3.21
N ILE A 148 -4.17 -7.10 2.18
CA ILE A 148 -3.95 -8.52 1.88
C ILE A 148 -2.86 -9.17 2.74
N LYS A 149 -2.15 -8.39 3.56
CA LYS A 149 -1.06 -8.86 4.45
C LYS A 149 0.13 -9.50 3.71
N GLU A 150 0.30 -9.20 2.43
CA GLU A 150 1.39 -9.72 1.59
C GLU A 150 2.75 -9.05 1.87
N LEU A 151 2.75 -7.91 2.56
CA LEU A 151 4.00 -7.24 2.91
C LEU A 151 4.78 -8.05 3.94
N PRO A 152 6.09 -8.20 3.76
CA PRO A 152 6.98 -8.72 4.80
C PRO A 152 6.69 -7.99 6.13
N GLU A 153 6.69 -8.75 7.24
CA GLU A 153 6.35 -8.15 8.55
C GLU A 153 7.23 -6.96 8.90
N GLU A 154 8.48 -7.00 8.42
CA GLU A 154 9.45 -5.93 8.57
C GLU A 154 8.99 -4.62 7.94
N SER A 155 8.41 -4.70 6.75
CA SER A 155 8.02 -3.52 5.96
C SER A 155 6.64 -2.96 6.31
N ARG A 156 5.79 -3.70 7.01
CA ARG A 156 4.40 -3.29 7.31
C ARG A 156 4.30 -1.99 8.08
N ILE A 157 5.14 -1.82 9.10
CA ILE A 157 5.14 -0.60 9.93
C ILE A 157 5.58 0.58 9.08
N THR A 158 6.63 0.42 8.29
CA THR A 158 7.17 1.48 7.42
C THR A 158 6.12 1.94 6.40
N VAL A 159 5.46 0.99 5.71
CA VAL A 159 4.41 1.31 4.73
C VAL A 159 3.19 1.95 5.39
N ALA A 160 2.77 1.45 6.55
CA ALA A 160 1.66 2.04 7.29
C ALA A 160 1.97 3.46 7.78
N LEU A 161 3.22 3.77 8.14
CA LEU A 161 3.65 5.13 8.49
C LEU A 161 3.64 6.08 7.28
N ILE A 162 4.07 5.60 6.10
CA ILE A 162 4.01 6.37 4.86
C ILE A 162 2.56 6.70 4.51
N LEU A 163 1.68 5.70 4.58
CA LEU A 163 0.24 5.87 4.34
C LEU A 163 -0.38 6.86 5.34
N PHE A 164 -0.07 6.70 6.62
CA PHE A 164 -0.52 7.61 7.68
C PHE A 164 -0.12 9.06 7.42
N LYS A 165 1.17 9.30 7.09
CA LYS A 165 1.66 10.64 6.75
C LYS A 165 0.83 11.26 5.61
N LYS A 166 0.61 10.51 4.54
CA LYS A 166 -0.12 10.97 3.37
C LYS A 166 -1.61 11.22 3.65
N GLN A 167 -2.24 10.37 4.45
CA GLN A 167 -3.63 10.55 4.90
C GLN A 167 -3.80 11.83 5.72
N ILE A 168 -2.82 12.16 6.56
CA ILE A 168 -2.79 13.43 7.31
C ILE A 168 -2.63 14.61 6.35
N GLU A 169 -1.67 14.56 5.42
CA GLU A 169 -1.42 15.60 4.42
C GLU A 169 -2.63 15.87 3.52
N SER A 170 -3.39 14.82 3.19
CA SER A 170 -4.63 14.91 2.40
C SER A 170 -5.88 15.28 3.22
N GLY A 171 -5.76 15.47 4.54
CA GLY A 171 -6.89 15.78 5.42
C GLY A 171 -7.81 14.60 5.72
N SER A 172 -7.41 13.38 5.40
CA SER A 172 -8.19 12.15 5.64
C SER A 172 -7.99 11.61 7.06
N PHE A 173 -8.32 12.43 8.07
CA PHE A 173 -8.03 12.14 9.48
C PHE A 173 -8.66 10.86 10.02
N ARG A 174 -9.79 10.44 9.47
CA ARG A 174 -10.47 9.21 9.88
C ARG A 174 -9.69 7.97 9.48
N ASN A 175 -9.25 7.93 8.23
CA ASN A 175 -8.42 6.84 7.71
C ASN A 175 -7.06 6.82 8.42
N ALA A 176 -6.49 7.99 8.70
CA ALA A 176 -5.27 8.13 9.47
C ALA A 176 -5.41 7.54 10.88
N LEU A 177 -6.54 7.76 11.58
CA LEU A 177 -6.80 7.17 12.90
C LEU A 177 -6.86 5.64 12.84
N GLU A 178 -7.46 5.08 11.80
CA GLU A 178 -7.52 3.63 11.60
C GLU A 178 -6.14 3.06 11.31
N THR A 179 -5.35 3.72 10.48
CA THR A 179 -3.95 3.35 10.21
C THR A 179 -3.12 3.34 11.51
N VAL A 180 -3.30 4.34 12.40
CA VAL A 180 -2.63 4.35 13.73
C VAL A 180 -3.05 3.16 14.60
N ARG A 181 -4.33 2.80 14.60
CA ARG A 181 -4.80 1.63 15.35
C ARG A 181 -4.15 0.34 14.84
N ASN A 182 -4.07 0.17 13.52
CA ASN A 182 -3.42 -0.98 12.90
C ASN A 182 -1.91 -0.99 13.18
N LEU A 183 -1.24 0.16 13.13
CA LEU A 183 0.15 0.32 13.53
C LEU A 183 0.40 -0.13 14.97
N ASN A 184 -0.45 0.29 15.91
CA ASN A 184 -0.34 -0.12 17.31
C ASN A 184 -0.44 -1.64 17.48
N LEU A 185 -1.35 -2.29 16.74
CA LEU A 185 -1.47 -3.74 16.77
C LEU A 185 -0.23 -4.44 16.23
N GLU A 186 0.35 -3.94 15.13
CA GLU A 186 1.59 -4.51 14.56
C GLU A 186 2.80 -4.29 15.49
N VAL A 187 2.92 -3.14 16.15
CA VAL A 187 3.97 -2.89 17.16
C VAL A 187 3.85 -3.85 18.34
N LEU A 188 2.64 -4.08 18.84
CA LEU A 188 2.40 -5.04 19.92
C LEU A 188 2.75 -6.47 19.49
N ARG A 189 2.44 -6.85 18.25
CA ARG A 189 2.79 -8.15 17.68
C ARG A 189 4.31 -8.33 17.58
N LYS A 190 5.04 -7.33 17.05
CA LYS A 190 6.51 -7.34 17.00
C LYS A 190 7.13 -7.43 18.40
N LYS A 191 6.58 -6.69 19.37
CA LYS A 191 7.04 -6.77 20.77
C LYS A 191 6.87 -8.18 21.34
N GLY A 192 5.75 -8.83 21.07
CA GLY A 192 5.52 -10.22 21.50
C GLY A 192 6.49 -11.21 20.85
N LYS A 193 6.76 -11.09 19.55
CA LYS A 193 7.74 -11.92 18.83
C LYS A 193 9.17 -11.72 19.36
N LYS A 194 9.56 -10.45 19.59
CA LYS A 194 10.86 -10.12 20.19
C LYS A 194 11.01 -10.77 21.56
N GLN A 195 9.99 -10.72 22.40
CA GLN A 195 10.02 -11.34 23.72
C GLN A 195 10.16 -12.86 23.62
N ALA A 196 9.40 -13.50 22.75
CA ALA A 196 9.50 -14.95 22.50
C ALA A 196 10.90 -15.35 22.01
N LEU A 197 11.53 -14.53 21.13
CA LEU A 197 12.89 -14.77 20.67
C LEU A 197 13.90 -14.64 21.82
N LEU A 198 13.78 -13.61 22.66
CA LEU A 198 14.63 -13.41 23.84
C LEU A 198 14.50 -14.57 24.84
N ASP A 199 13.31 -15.10 25.00
CA ASP A 199 13.07 -16.24 25.88
C ASP A 199 13.72 -17.52 25.30
N ARG A 200 13.59 -17.79 23.99
CA ARG A 200 14.30 -18.89 23.32
C ARG A 200 15.82 -18.77 23.46
N MET A 201 16.38 -17.57 23.32
CA MET A 201 17.81 -17.32 23.56
C MET A 201 18.23 -17.64 25.00
N ARG A 202 17.41 -17.29 25.98
CA ARG A 202 17.68 -17.59 27.41
C ARG A 202 17.68 -19.08 27.69
N TYR A 203 16.92 -19.86 26.96
CA TYR A 203 16.84 -21.32 27.09
C TYR A 203 17.89 -22.07 26.24
N GLY A 204 18.81 -21.35 25.57
CA GLY A 204 19.98 -21.95 24.92
C GLY A 204 19.65 -22.69 23.60
N ASP A 205 18.65 -22.25 22.84
CA ASP A 205 18.31 -22.82 21.55
C ASP A 205 19.44 -22.55 20.53
N PRO A 206 20.14 -23.60 20.03
CA PRO A 206 21.32 -23.44 19.19
C PRO A 206 21.03 -22.88 17.80
N ASP A 207 19.81 -23.06 17.26
CA ASP A 207 19.42 -22.57 15.93
C ASP A 207 19.26 -21.03 15.89
N VAL A 208 19.21 -20.39 17.04
CA VAL A 208 19.05 -18.94 17.16
C VAL A 208 20.39 -18.19 16.99
N ALA A 209 21.52 -18.86 17.27
CA ALA A 209 22.84 -18.18 17.32
C ALA A 209 23.36 -17.77 15.92
N GLU A 210 23.07 -18.53 14.89
CA GLU A 210 23.60 -18.32 13.51
C GLU A 210 22.81 -17.25 12.75
N GLY A 211 21.51 -17.10 13.05
CA GLY A 211 20.63 -16.11 12.42
C GLY A 211 20.71 -14.69 13.02
N ILE A 212 21.29 -14.55 14.22
CA ILE A 212 21.23 -13.30 15.00
C ILE A 212 22.00 -12.14 14.36
N THR A 213 23.14 -12.39 13.74
CA THR A 213 24.00 -11.30 13.23
C THR A 213 23.38 -10.60 12.02
N THR A 214 22.86 -11.37 11.08
CA THR A 214 22.18 -10.83 9.88
C THR A 214 20.85 -10.16 10.27
N TYR A 215 20.05 -10.82 11.09
CA TYR A 215 18.78 -10.30 11.58
C TYR A 215 18.97 -9.02 12.41
N THR A 216 20.03 -8.92 13.22
CA THR A 216 20.30 -7.73 14.04
C THR A 216 20.62 -6.50 13.18
N GLN A 217 21.39 -6.66 12.09
CA GLN A 217 21.70 -5.55 11.18
C GLN A 217 20.48 -5.07 10.40
N GLU A 218 19.66 -5.98 9.90
CA GLU A 218 18.41 -5.67 9.22
C GLU A 218 17.43 -4.93 10.15
N VAL A 219 17.25 -5.42 11.36
CA VAL A 219 16.38 -4.80 12.39
C VAL A 219 16.89 -3.40 12.78
N ILE A 220 18.20 -3.20 12.93
CA ILE A 220 18.75 -1.88 13.27
C ILE A 220 18.51 -0.88 12.14
N SER A 221 18.74 -1.26 10.89
CA SER A 221 18.50 -0.38 9.73
C SER A 221 17.03 0.02 9.63
N GLN A 222 16.14 -0.92 9.85
CA GLN A 222 14.71 -0.71 9.82
C GLN A 222 14.22 0.20 10.97
N ILE A 223 14.70 -0.01 12.19
CA ILE A 223 14.38 0.85 13.33
C ILE A 223 14.76 2.31 13.03
N ARG A 224 15.89 2.55 12.37
CA ARG A 224 16.29 3.91 11.98
C ARG A 224 15.32 4.53 10.99
N GLN A 225 14.92 3.79 9.95
CA GLN A 225 13.93 4.27 8.98
C GLN A 225 12.58 4.56 9.64
N GLU A 226 12.13 3.68 10.51
CA GLU A 226 10.88 3.88 11.27
C GLU A 226 10.97 5.13 12.16
N GLN A 227 12.10 5.38 12.82
CA GLN A 227 12.31 6.58 13.64
C GLN A 227 12.30 7.88 12.81
N GLU A 228 12.92 7.87 11.64
CA GLU A 228 12.89 9.03 10.72
C GLU A 228 11.45 9.32 10.25
N LEU A 229 10.70 8.30 9.88
CA LEU A 229 9.30 8.44 9.48
C LEU A 229 8.42 8.93 10.64
N PHE A 230 8.58 8.40 11.84
CA PHE A 230 7.87 8.91 13.02
C PHE A 230 8.18 10.37 13.29
N THR A 231 9.45 10.79 13.14
CA THR A 231 9.84 12.19 13.30
C THR A 231 9.18 13.09 12.27
N GLN A 232 9.12 12.66 11.00
CA GLN A 232 8.43 13.39 9.94
C GLN A 232 6.91 13.51 10.23
N VAL A 233 6.28 12.42 10.64
CA VAL A 233 4.86 12.41 11.02
C VAL A 233 4.60 13.35 12.20
N GLN A 234 5.44 13.35 13.22
CA GLN A 234 5.32 14.27 14.35
C GLN A 234 5.44 15.74 13.92
N ALA A 235 6.36 16.05 13.01
CA ALA A 235 6.51 17.39 12.46
C ALA A 235 5.23 17.82 11.72
N THR A 236 4.72 16.98 10.83
CA THR A 236 3.48 17.23 10.07
C THR A 236 2.28 17.46 11.01
N LEU A 237 2.12 16.65 12.04
CA LEU A 237 1.05 16.81 13.03
C LEU A 237 1.17 18.13 13.83
N ARG A 238 2.39 18.53 14.21
CA ARG A 238 2.63 19.80 14.90
C ARG A 238 2.30 21.00 14.03
N ASP A 239 2.65 20.95 12.76
CA ASP A 239 2.38 22.05 11.82
C ASP A 239 0.87 22.17 11.57
N LEU A 240 0.16 21.07 11.38
CA LEU A 240 -1.31 21.07 11.29
C LEU A 240 -1.99 21.57 12.55
N SER A 241 -1.50 21.22 13.74
CA SER A 241 -2.02 21.73 15.00
C SER A 241 -1.87 23.26 15.11
N LYS A 242 -0.71 23.80 14.70
CA LYS A 242 -0.48 25.26 14.67
C LYS A 242 -1.39 25.97 13.68
N ASP A 243 -1.64 25.36 12.53
CA ASP A 243 -2.54 25.95 11.52
C ASP A 243 -3.99 25.94 11.99
N GLN A 244 -4.44 24.89 12.69
CA GLN A 244 -5.76 24.86 13.34
C GLN A 244 -5.90 25.94 14.43
N GLU A 245 -4.89 26.14 15.26
CA GLU A 245 -4.86 27.22 16.25
C GLU A 245 -4.88 28.60 15.59
N ARG A 246 -4.17 28.79 14.48
CA ARG A 246 -4.20 30.03 13.69
C ARG A 246 -5.57 30.31 13.08
N ILE A 247 -6.25 29.29 12.56
CA ILE A 247 -7.60 29.40 12.00
C ILE A 247 -8.62 29.68 13.12
N ALA A 248 -8.48 29.03 14.28
CA ALA A 248 -9.35 29.25 15.43
C ALA A 248 -9.19 30.64 16.09
N HIS A 249 -8.01 31.28 15.93
CA HIS A 249 -7.70 32.60 16.44
C HIS A 249 -7.68 33.71 15.37
N ALA A 250 -8.03 33.40 14.11
CA ALA A 250 -8.20 34.43 13.09
C ALA A 250 -9.41 35.31 13.48
N PRO A 251 -9.25 36.63 13.67
CA PRO A 251 -10.38 37.49 13.97
C PRO A 251 -11.37 37.47 12.81
N GLU A 252 -12.66 37.40 13.11
CA GLU A 252 -13.76 37.52 12.13
C GLU A 252 -13.70 38.88 11.42
N SER A 253 -12.81 39.04 10.47
CA SER A 253 -12.68 40.26 9.67
C SER A 253 -12.95 39.98 8.20
N PHE A 254 -14.06 39.32 7.89
CA PHE A 254 -14.66 39.35 6.54
C PHE A 254 -16.18 39.41 6.67
N GLY A 255 -16.65 40.60 7.00
CA GLY A 255 -18.07 40.99 6.96
C GLY A 255 -18.19 42.48 6.76
N LYS A 256 -17.97 42.93 5.52
CA LYS A 256 -18.60 44.15 4.98
C LYS A 256 -18.59 44.09 3.46
#